data_fcef0751a39a6d9b6c5a89c11d032f9d
#
_entry.id   fcef0751a39a6d9b6c5a89c11d032f9d
#
_cell.length_a   1.000
_cell.length_b   1.000
_cell.length_c   1.000
_cell.angle_alpha   90.00
_cell.angle_beta   90.00
_cell.angle_gamma   90.00
#
_symmetry.space_group_name_H-M   'P 1'
#
loop_
_entity.id
_entity.type
_entity.pdbx_description
1 polymer ?
#
loop_
_entity_poly.entity_id
_entity_poly.type
_entity_poly.pdbx_seq_one_letter_code
_entity_poly.pdbx_strand_id
1 'polypeptide(L)'
;MVFQRAPLGNRNPVKLQETFQNSPIRCFVWDAEKLIGAGRAITDGVRYSMIFDVVLLPEYQGRGIGKQIMNFLAARSKAPAVLLYAMPGKEGFYSKLGYRKMKTAMAKFPNPEQQQKSGYIE
;
A
#
# COMPACT_ATOMS: atom_id res chain seq x y z
N MET A 1 2.35 1.71 17.55
CA MET A 1 2.06 0.81 16.42
C MET A 1 2.37 1.52 15.12
N VAL A 2 2.81 0.82 14.11
CA VAL A 2 3.26 1.41 12.84
C VAL A 2 2.20 2.28 12.16
N PHE A 3 0.93 1.86 12.20
CA PHE A 3 -0.15 2.60 11.53
C PHE A 3 -0.52 3.90 12.23
N GLN A 4 -0.16 4.07 13.48
CA GLN A 4 -0.39 5.33 14.20
C GLN A 4 0.64 6.40 13.85
N ARG A 5 1.83 6.01 13.46
CA ARG A 5 2.95 6.92 13.16
C ARG A 5 3.19 7.12 11.67
N ALA A 6 2.68 6.21 10.84
CA ALA A 6 2.77 6.31 9.39
C ALA A 6 1.56 7.09 8.84
N PRO A 7 1.58 7.50 7.54
CA PRO A 7 0.49 8.30 6.97
C PRO A 7 -0.91 7.70 7.05
N LEU A 8 -1.04 6.39 7.28
CA LEU A 8 -2.34 5.72 7.40
C LEU A 8 -2.79 5.52 8.85
N GLY A 9 -2.20 6.23 9.80
CA GLY A 9 -2.31 5.97 11.24
C GLY A 9 -3.66 6.20 11.90
N ASN A 10 -4.57 6.95 11.26
CA ASN A 10 -5.86 7.29 11.86
C ASN A 10 -6.97 6.27 11.55
N ARG A 11 -6.62 5.12 11.02
CA ARG A 11 -7.60 4.10 10.66
C ARG A 11 -8.03 3.32 11.89
N ASN A 12 -9.30 2.86 11.86
CA ASN A 12 -9.87 2.02 12.93
C ASN A 12 -9.03 0.74 13.07
N PRO A 13 -8.45 0.47 14.25
CA PRO A 13 -7.55 -0.69 14.42
C PRO A 13 -8.23 -2.03 14.16
N VAL A 14 -9.50 -2.19 14.56
CA VAL A 14 -10.23 -3.45 14.36
C VAL A 14 -10.47 -3.71 12.88
N LYS A 15 -10.93 -2.70 12.15
CA LYS A 15 -11.16 -2.81 10.71
C LYS A 15 -9.86 -3.01 9.95
N LEU A 16 -8.79 -2.38 10.38
CA LEU A 16 -7.49 -2.55 9.75
C LEU A 16 -6.98 -3.98 9.93
N GLN A 17 -7.10 -4.54 11.13
CA GLN A 17 -6.73 -5.91 11.41
C GLN A 17 -7.53 -6.89 10.54
N GLU A 18 -8.83 -6.70 10.47
CA GLU A 18 -9.72 -7.52 9.64
C GLU A 18 -9.33 -7.42 8.16
N THR A 19 -9.00 -6.22 7.70
CA THR A 19 -8.54 -5.99 6.33
C THR A 19 -7.28 -6.81 6.02
N PHE A 20 -6.31 -6.81 6.93
CA PHE A 20 -5.09 -7.60 6.74
C PHE A 20 -5.38 -9.10 6.82
N GLN A 21 -6.23 -9.53 7.75
CA GLN A 21 -6.62 -10.95 7.86
C GLN A 21 -7.30 -11.46 6.59
N ASN A 22 -8.07 -10.59 5.91
CA ASN A 22 -8.77 -10.94 4.69
C ASN A 22 -7.91 -10.77 3.43
N SER A 23 -6.68 -10.35 3.57
CA SER A 23 -5.77 -10.18 2.43
C SER A 23 -4.94 -11.45 2.25
N PRO A 24 -4.92 -12.02 1.03
CA PRO A 24 -4.16 -13.26 0.79
C PRO A 24 -2.66 -13.10 0.96
N ILE A 25 -2.14 -11.90 0.73
CA ILE A 25 -0.71 -11.64 0.86
C ILE A 25 -0.50 -10.50 1.84
N ARG A 26 0.36 -10.74 2.83
CA ARG A 26 0.67 -9.78 3.90
C ARG A 26 2.16 -9.73 4.09
N CYS A 27 2.66 -8.53 4.37
CA CYS A 27 4.07 -8.30 4.68
C CYS A 27 4.16 -7.51 5.97
N PHE A 28 4.95 -7.98 6.91
CA PHE A 28 5.26 -7.25 8.14
C PHE A 28 6.76 -7.17 8.26
N VAL A 29 7.27 -5.98 8.56
CA VAL A 29 8.71 -5.74 8.68
C VAL A 29 9.03 -5.45 10.14
N TRP A 30 10.00 -6.16 10.66
CA TRP A 30 10.41 -6.06 12.06
C TRP A 30 11.86 -5.61 12.18
N ASP A 31 12.10 -4.74 13.14
CA ASP A 31 13.45 -4.45 13.64
C ASP A 31 13.50 -4.99 15.07
N ALA A 32 14.15 -6.15 15.23
CA ALA A 32 14.08 -6.95 16.46
C ALA A 32 12.61 -7.22 16.82
N GLU A 33 12.10 -6.68 17.93
CA GLU A 33 10.72 -6.89 18.36
C GLU A 33 9.79 -5.75 17.97
N LYS A 34 10.30 -4.75 17.23
CA LYS A 34 9.53 -3.57 16.86
C LYS A 34 8.98 -3.73 15.45
N LEU A 35 7.67 -3.60 15.31
CA LEU A 35 7.02 -3.57 13.99
C LEU A 35 7.26 -2.20 13.36
N ILE A 36 7.95 -2.16 12.23
CA ILE A 36 8.36 -0.92 11.58
C ILE A 36 7.71 -0.67 10.24
N GLY A 37 7.15 -1.69 9.62
CA GLY A 37 6.50 -1.55 8.32
C GLY A 37 5.53 -2.66 8.04
N ALA A 38 4.67 -2.44 7.03
CA ALA A 38 3.68 -3.42 6.61
C ALA A 38 3.21 -3.12 5.20
N GLY A 39 2.52 -4.08 4.61
CA GLY A 39 1.84 -3.95 3.34
C GLY A 39 1.01 -5.18 3.06
N ARG A 40 0.05 -5.06 2.13
CA ARG A 40 -0.79 -6.19 1.76
C ARG A 40 -1.12 -6.15 0.27
N ALA A 41 -1.51 -7.30 -0.27
CA ALA A 41 -1.93 -7.40 -1.65
C ALA A 41 -3.12 -8.34 -1.77
N ILE A 42 -3.99 -8.02 -2.73
CA ILE A 42 -5.10 -8.86 -3.17
C ILE A 42 -4.80 -9.29 -4.59
N THR A 43 -4.93 -10.57 -4.88
CA THR A 43 -4.53 -11.11 -6.17
C THR A 43 -5.44 -12.26 -6.58
N ASP A 44 -5.63 -12.42 -7.90
CA ASP A 44 -6.23 -13.64 -8.45
C ASP A 44 -5.19 -14.75 -8.65
N GLY A 45 -3.90 -14.45 -8.45
CA GLY A 45 -2.81 -15.40 -8.61
C GLY A 45 -2.49 -15.77 -10.05
N VAL A 46 -3.12 -15.11 -11.02
CA VAL A 46 -3.01 -15.44 -12.44
C VAL A 46 -2.65 -14.23 -13.29
N ARG A 47 -3.42 -13.14 -13.19
CA ARG A 47 -3.27 -11.97 -14.06
C ARG A 47 -3.02 -10.68 -13.30
N TYR A 48 -3.78 -10.43 -12.23
CA TYR A 48 -3.80 -9.12 -11.58
C TYR A 48 -3.58 -9.23 -10.09
N SER A 49 -2.91 -8.23 -9.57
CA SER A 49 -2.75 -8.01 -8.15
C SER A 49 -2.92 -6.53 -7.86
N MET A 50 -3.42 -6.21 -6.68
CA MET A 50 -3.49 -4.83 -6.22
C MET A 50 -2.88 -4.72 -4.84
N ILE A 51 -1.97 -3.74 -4.68
CA ILE A 51 -1.23 -3.53 -3.45
C ILE A 51 -1.86 -2.39 -2.67
N PHE A 52 -2.03 -2.59 -1.36
CA PHE A 52 -2.64 -1.63 -0.45
C PHE A 52 -1.83 -1.50 0.83
N ASP A 53 -1.97 -0.35 1.48
CA ASP A 53 -1.56 -0.12 2.86
C ASP A 53 -0.08 -0.39 3.10
N VAL A 54 0.77 0.04 2.16
CA VAL A 54 2.21 -0.01 2.32
C VAL A 54 2.62 1.16 3.22
N VAL A 55 3.10 0.83 4.40
CA VAL A 55 3.50 1.83 5.41
C VAL A 55 4.86 1.49 5.98
N LEU A 56 5.58 2.52 6.39
CA LEU A 56 6.89 2.40 6.99
C LEU A 56 7.08 3.56 7.96
N LEU A 57 7.59 3.26 9.17
CA LEU A 57 7.89 4.33 10.13
C LEU A 57 8.85 5.35 9.53
N PRO A 58 8.66 6.64 9.81
CA PRO A 58 9.48 7.69 9.20
C PRO A 58 10.98 7.49 9.39
N GLU A 59 11.43 7.02 10.56
CA GLU A 59 12.84 6.81 10.85
C GLU A 59 13.49 5.72 9.98
N TYR A 60 12.70 4.87 9.36
CA TYR A 60 13.20 3.79 8.51
C TYR A 60 13.07 4.08 7.02
N GLN A 61 12.51 5.22 6.66
CA GLN A 61 12.37 5.62 5.26
C GLN A 61 13.72 6.03 4.68
N GLY A 62 13.85 5.92 3.36
CA GLY A 62 15.08 6.28 2.66
C GLY A 62 16.17 5.23 2.72
N ARG A 63 15.88 4.01 3.17
CA ARG A 63 16.86 2.91 3.31
C ARG A 63 16.56 1.73 2.38
N GLY A 64 15.62 1.87 1.44
CA GLY A 64 15.26 0.80 0.52
C GLY A 64 14.29 -0.22 1.06
N ILE A 65 13.77 -0.06 2.27
CA ILE A 65 12.83 -1.00 2.89
C ILE A 65 11.48 -0.97 2.19
N GLY A 66 10.99 0.22 1.82
CA GLY A 66 9.74 0.35 1.06
C GLY A 66 9.79 -0.38 -0.26
N LYS A 67 10.92 -0.31 -0.97
CA LYS A 67 11.14 -1.06 -2.19
C LYS A 67 11.09 -2.57 -1.93
N GLN A 68 11.68 -3.03 -0.84
CA GLN A 68 11.66 -4.44 -0.47
C GLN A 68 10.23 -4.93 -0.17
N ILE A 69 9.43 -4.12 0.52
CA ILE A 69 8.01 -4.43 0.76
C ILE A 69 7.27 -4.60 -0.56
N MET A 70 7.43 -3.64 -1.46
CA MET A 70 6.77 -3.67 -2.77
C MET A 70 7.17 -4.89 -3.58
N ASN A 71 8.47 -5.19 -3.63
CA ASN A 71 8.98 -6.34 -4.37
C ASN A 71 8.49 -7.66 -3.78
N PHE A 72 8.42 -7.75 -2.45
CA PHE A 72 7.90 -8.93 -1.77
C PHE A 72 6.43 -9.18 -2.14
N LEU A 73 5.61 -8.13 -2.04
CA LEU A 73 4.18 -8.24 -2.34
C LEU A 73 3.94 -8.60 -3.81
N ALA A 74 4.64 -7.96 -4.72
CA ALA A 74 4.52 -8.23 -6.15
C ALA A 74 4.93 -9.66 -6.50
N ALA A 75 6.05 -10.13 -5.95
CA ALA A 75 6.53 -11.48 -6.21
C ALA A 75 5.58 -12.54 -5.68
N ARG A 76 5.04 -12.35 -4.47
CA ARG A 76 4.11 -13.29 -3.85
C ARG A 76 2.75 -13.32 -4.54
N SER A 77 2.37 -12.24 -5.22
CA SER A 77 1.08 -12.17 -5.90
C SER A 77 0.99 -13.12 -7.10
N LYS A 78 2.14 -13.50 -7.67
CA LYS A 78 2.23 -14.39 -8.85
C LYS A 78 1.42 -13.89 -10.04
N ALA A 79 1.21 -12.59 -10.14
CA ALA A 79 0.45 -11.96 -11.22
C ALA A 79 1.37 -11.04 -12.00
N PRO A 80 1.33 -11.08 -13.34
CA PRO A 80 2.19 -10.22 -14.16
C PRO A 80 1.84 -8.74 -14.08
N ALA A 81 0.57 -8.40 -13.84
CA ALA A 81 0.15 -7.01 -13.72
C ALA A 81 -0.13 -6.67 -12.27
N VAL A 82 0.52 -5.61 -11.78
CA VAL A 82 0.38 -5.14 -10.40
C VAL A 82 -0.13 -3.70 -10.43
N LEU A 83 -1.24 -3.45 -9.73
CA LEU A 83 -1.88 -2.14 -9.67
C LEU A 83 -1.80 -1.59 -8.25
N LEU A 84 -1.88 -0.27 -8.16
CA LEU A 84 -2.03 0.43 -6.88
C LEU A 84 -2.59 1.82 -7.14
N TYR A 85 -3.03 2.49 -6.09
CA TYR A 85 -3.14 3.94 -6.14
C TYR A 85 -2.34 4.54 -4.99
N ALA A 86 -1.55 5.56 -5.30
CA ALA A 86 -0.65 6.19 -4.34
C ALA A 86 -1.37 7.27 -3.53
N MET A 87 -0.85 7.56 -2.35
CA MET A 87 -1.19 8.81 -1.68
C MET A 87 -0.76 9.96 -2.57
N PRO A 88 -1.58 11.02 -2.69
CA PRO A 88 -1.20 12.19 -3.48
C PRO A 88 0.18 12.72 -3.05
N GLY A 89 1.05 12.96 -4.04
CA GLY A 89 2.42 13.40 -3.80
C GLY A 89 3.43 12.28 -3.63
N LYS A 90 2.99 11.02 -3.53
CA LYS A 90 3.90 9.87 -3.35
C LYS A 90 4.12 9.07 -4.64
N GLU A 91 3.58 9.53 -5.76
CA GLU A 91 3.69 8.82 -7.04
C GLU A 91 5.14 8.59 -7.47
N GLY A 92 6.04 9.53 -7.13
CA GLY A 92 7.45 9.43 -7.50
C GLY A 92 8.15 8.20 -6.96
N PHE A 93 7.78 7.75 -5.76
CA PHE A 93 8.33 6.53 -5.17
C PHE A 93 8.01 5.32 -6.08
N TYR A 94 6.76 5.22 -6.51
CA TYR A 94 6.32 4.10 -7.34
C TYR A 94 6.87 4.19 -8.77
N SER A 95 7.00 5.41 -9.32
CA SER A 95 7.60 5.61 -10.64
C SER A 95 9.03 5.06 -10.71
N LYS A 96 9.80 5.23 -9.63
CA LYS A 96 11.16 4.69 -9.56
C LYS A 96 11.20 3.16 -9.56
N LEU A 97 10.10 2.52 -9.16
CA LEU A 97 9.99 1.07 -9.16
C LEU A 97 9.40 0.52 -10.47
N GLY A 98 9.17 1.38 -11.45
CA GLY A 98 8.65 0.98 -12.75
C GLY A 98 7.15 1.08 -12.92
N TYR A 99 6.44 1.62 -11.92
CA TYR A 99 5.00 1.84 -12.03
C TYR A 99 4.73 3.10 -12.85
N ARG A 100 3.67 3.07 -13.64
CA ARG A 100 3.27 4.19 -14.49
C ARG A 100 1.82 4.55 -14.20
N LYS A 101 1.49 5.82 -14.32
CA LYS A 101 0.12 6.29 -14.08
C LYS A 101 -0.84 5.66 -15.09
N MET A 102 -1.97 5.17 -14.61
CA MET A 102 -3.03 4.67 -15.46
C MET A 102 -3.96 5.81 -15.87
N LYS A 103 -4.21 5.93 -17.17
CA LYS A 103 -5.11 6.99 -17.68
C LYS A 103 -6.58 6.66 -17.44
N THR A 104 -6.92 5.38 -17.33
CA THR A 104 -8.30 4.92 -17.31
C THR A 104 -8.73 4.36 -15.96
N ALA A 105 -7.89 4.50 -14.94
CA ALA A 105 -8.24 4.04 -13.60
C ALA A 105 -9.38 4.89 -13.05
N MET A 106 -10.38 4.23 -12.47
CA MET A 106 -11.54 4.89 -11.90
C MET A 106 -11.85 4.28 -10.53
N ALA A 107 -12.36 5.09 -9.64
CA ALA A 107 -12.74 4.66 -8.31
C ALA A 107 -14.10 5.23 -7.92
N LYS A 108 -14.87 4.45 -7.18
CA LYS A 108 -16.12 4.89 -6.59
C LYS A 108 -15.96 4.80 -5.08
N PHE A 109 -15.87 5.97 -4.43
CA PHE A 109 -15.67 6.04 -2.98
C PHE A 109 -17.00 6.36 -2.27
N PRO A 110 -17.16 5.91 -1.01
CA PRO A 110 -18.35 6.24 -0.23
C PRO A 110 -18.52 7.75 0.01
N ASN A 111 -17.41 8.49 0.09
CA ASN A 111 -17.41 9.94 0.30
C ASN A 111 -16.54 10.61 -0.77
N PRO A 112 -17.08 10.83 -1.99
CA PRO A 112 -16.28 11.36 -3.09
C PRO A 112 -15.77 12.78 -2.85
N GLU A 113 -16.54 13.63 -2.17
CA GLU A 113 -16.10 15.01 -1.90
C GLU A 113 -14.86 15.02 -1.03
N GLN A 114 -14.78 14.16 -0.04
CA GLN A 114 -13.60 14.03 0.81
C GLN A 114 -12.39 13.54 0.01
N GLN A 115 -12.60 12.59 -0.87
CA GLN A 115 -11.52 12.04 -1.70
C GLN A 115 -11.03 13.08 -2.72
N GLN A 116 -11.92 13.91 -3.22
CA GLN A 116 -11.55 15.02 -4.10
C GLN A 116 -10.68 16.04 -3.36
N LYS A 117 -11.07 16.42 -2.15
CA LYS A 117 -10.30 17.36 -1.32
C LYS A 117 -8.93 16.79 -0.99
N SER A 118 -8.84 15.51 -0.75
CA SER A 118 -7.59 14.83 -0.42
C SER A 118 -6.70 14.57 -1.64
N GLY A 119 -7.21 14.84 -2.86
CA GLY A 119 -6.42 14.72 -4.07
C GLY A 119 -6.39 13.34 -4.71
N TYR A 120 -7.25 12.42 -4.29
CA TYR A 120 -7.30 11.08 -4.87
C TYR A 120 -8.11 11.01 -6.16
N ILE A 121 -9.11 11.83 -6.32
CA ILE A 121 -9.95 11.89 -7.53
C ILE A 121 -10.11 13.33 -8.00
N GLU A 122 -10.47 13.48 -9.27
CA GLU A 122 -10.75 14.78 -9.89
C GLU A 122 -12.12 15.33 -9.47
#